data_1866c8dd20afae2b43ac1c03ca4abf94
#
_entry.id   1866c8dd20afae2b43ac1c03ca4abf94
#
_cell.length_a   1.000
_cell.length_b   1.000
_cell.length_c   1.000
_cell.angle_alpha   90.00
_cell.angle_beta   90.00
_cell.angle_gamma   90.00
#
_symmetry.space_group_name_H-M   'P 1'
#
loop_
_entity.id
_entity.type
_entity.pdbx_description
1 polymer ?
#
loop_
_entity_poly.entity_id
_entity_poly.type
_entity_poly.pdbx_seq_one_letter_code
_entity_poly.pdbx_strand_id
1 'polypeptide(L)'
;MQPHINIPLKNYLTMQIGGPADQMVDAHTPDELAQAITEATQQGIPHYIIGGGSNVIAHDEGFRGRVIRNRIGGFEVVAADSTSTTIKIGGGENWDEVVKRTVEMNLSGIEALSGIPGTRSEERRVGKSV
;
A
#
# COMPACT_ATOMS: atom_id res chain seq x y z
N MET A 1 -6.95 -18.26 -1.79
CA MET A 1 -7.07 -16.97 -1.07
C MET A 1 -8.38 -16.94 -0.32
N GLN A 2 -8.31 -16.74 0.99
CA GLN A 2 -9.48 -16.77 1.86
C GLN A 2 -9.76 -15.36 2.37
N PRO A 3 -10.82 -14.68 1.91
CA PRO A 3 -11.14 -13.34 2.41
C PRO A 3 -11.67 -13.39 3.83
N HIS A 4 -11.29 -12.40 4.61
CA HIS A 4 -11.93 -12.12 5.90
C HIS A 4 -13.27 -11.44 5.64
N ILE A 5 -14.27 -11.69 6.49
CA ILE A 5 -15.64 -11.23 6.28
C ILE A 5 -16.07 -10.29 7.41
N ASN A 6 -16.83 -9.25 7.07
CA ASN A 6 -17.36 -8.27 8.02
C ASN A 6 -16.28 -7.63 8.90
N ILE A 7 -15.20 -7.19 8.28
CA ILE A 7 -14.06 -6.63 9.02
C ILE A 7 -14.28 -5.14 9.29
N PRO A 8 -14.19 -4.70 10.56
CA PRO A 8 -14.31 -3.28 10.89
C PRO A 8 -13.15 -2.50 10.29
N LEU A 9 -13.42 -1.64 9.32
CA LEU A 9 -12.37 -0.87 8.64
C LEU A 9 -11.65 0.10 9.57
N LYS A 10 -12.31 0.61 10.60
CA LYS A 10 -11.68 1.53 11.55
C LYS A 10 -10.39 1.01 12.15
N ASN A 11 -10.25 -0.31 12.30
CA ASN A 11 -9.06 -0.93 12.86
C ASN A 11 -7.87 -0.92 11.91
N TYR A 12 -8.12 -0.63 10.62
CA TYR A 12 -7.11 -0.65 9.54
C TYR A 12 -6.86 0.73 8.97
N LEU A 13 -7.50 1.76 9.52
CA LEU A 13 -7.36 3.14 9.07
C LEU A 13 -6.71 3.96 10.17
N THR A 14 -5.81 4.86 9.78
CA THR A 14 -5.13 5.75 10.74
C THR A 14 -6.12 6.60 11.54
N MET A 15 -7.20 7.05 10.88
CA MET A 15 -8.25 7.83 11.53
C MET A 15 -9.14 6.99 12.45
N GLN A 16 -9.07 5.67 12.35
CA GLN A 16 -9.87 4.73 13.15
C GLN A 16 -11.39 5.00 13.06
N ILE A 17 -11.85 5.46 11.92
CA ILE A 17 -13.25 5.78 11.65
C ILE A 17 -13.71 4.94 10.46
N GLY A 18 -14.86 4.32 10.58
CA GLY A 18 -15.49 3.62 9.48
C GLY A 18 -16.18 2.34 9.89
N GLY A 19 -17.15 1.93 9.09
CA GLY A 19 -17.88 0.69 9.26
C GLY A 19 -17.15 -0.51 8.67
N PRO A 20 -17.81 -1.69 8.66
CA PRO A 20 -17.17 -2.92 8.18
C PRO A 20 -17.09 -3.00 6.67
N ALA A 21 -16.07 -3.70 6.18
CA ALA A 21 -16.03 -4.18 4.80
C ALA A 21 -16.67 -5.56 4.73
N ASP A 22 -17.38 -5.83 3.63
CA ASP A 22 -17.94 -7.17 3.42
C ASP A 22 -16.84 -8.21 3.35
N GLN A 23 -15.75 -7.91 2.66
CA GLN A 23 -14.58 -8.80 2.53
C GLN A 23 -13.30 -7.99 2.68
N MET A 24 -12.28 -8.62 3.23
CA MET A 24 -10.92 -8.08 3.27
C MET A 24 -9.91 -9.15 2.92
N VAL A 25 -8.95 -8.81 2.08
CA VAL A 25 -7.89 -9.70 1.63
C VAL A 25 -6.56 -8.98 1.74
N ASP A 26 -5.54 -9.70 2.21
CA ASP A 26 -4.16 -9.22 2.20
C ASP A 26 -3.44 -9.79 0.98
N ALA A 27 -2.79 -8.94 0.21
CA ALA A 27 -1.96 -9.34 -0.91
C ALA A 27 -0.48 -9.09 -0.57
N HIS A 28 0.30 -10.15 -0.52
CA HIS A 28 1.73 -10.11 -0.21
C HIS A 28 2.62 -10.22 -1.45
N THR A 29 2.04 -10.55 -2.59
CA THR A 29 2.75 -10.64 -3.86
C THR A 29 1.93 -9.97 -4.96
N PRO A 30 2.58 -9.55 -6.08
CA PRO A 30 1.82 -9.04 -7.23
C PRO A 30 0.79 -10.02 -7.77
N ASP A 31 1.08 -11.32 -7.76
CA ASP A 31 0.16 -12.34 -8.22
C ASP A 31 -1.07 -12.44 -7.32
N GLU A 32 -0.89 -12.35 -5.99
CA GLU A 32 -2.01 -12.34 -5.05
C GLU A 32 -2.89 -11.11 -5.25
N LEU A 33 -2.27 -9.94 -5.48
CA LEU A 33 -3.03 -8.72 -5.74
C LEU A 33 -3.86 -8.85 -7.01
N ALA A 34 -3.25 -9.33 -8.09
CA ALA A 34 -3.94 -9.55 -9.35
C ALA A 34 -5.09 -10.55 -9.19
N GLN A 35 -4.87 -11.62 -8.46
CA GLN A 35 -5.89 -12.63 -8.18
C GLN A 35 -7.07 -12.04 -7.41
N ALA A 36 -6.78 -11.25 -6.37
CA ALA A 36 -7.83 -10.63 -5.55
C ALA A 36 -8.71 -9.68 -6.37
N ILE A 37 -8.10 -8.88 -7.25
CA ILE A 37 -8.81 -7.97 -8.14
C ILE A 37 -9.64 -8.76 -9.16
N THR A 38 -9.05 -9.77 -9.77
CA THR A 38 -9.72 -10.60 -10.77
C THR A 38 -10.94 -11.31 -10.20
N GLU A 39 -10.80 -11.91 -9.02
CA GLU A 39 -11.92 -12.58 -8.35
C GLU A 39 -13.05 -11.61 -8.05
N ALA A 40 -12.74 -10.42 -7.53
CA ALA A 40 -13.75 -9.41 -7.25
C ALA A 40 -14.48 -8.97 -8.53
N THR A 41 -13.72 -8.74 -9.59
CA THR A 41 -14.29 -8.37 -10.89
C THR A 41 -15.20 -9.45 -11.46
N GLN A 42 -14.78 -10.70 -11.39
CA GLN A 42 -15.57 -11.83 -11.89
C GLN A 42 -16.86 -12.03 -11.12
N GLN A 43 -16.86 -11.74 -9.83
CA GLN A 43 -18.03 -11.83 -8.96
C GLN A 43 -18.90 -10.58 -9.00
N GLY A 44 -18.49 -9.56 -9.73
CA GLY A 44 -19.22 -8.29 -9.77
C GLY A 44 -19.17 -7.52 -8.46
N ILE A 45 -18.14 -7.73 -7.66
CA ILE A 45 -17.97 -7.09 -6.35
C ILE A 45 -17.08 -5.85 -6.49
N PRO A 46 -17.52 -4.66 -6.04
CA PRO A 46 -16.64 -3.51 -5.99
C PRO A 46 -15.41 -3.78 -5.13
N HIS A 47 -14.27 -3.22 -5.50
CA HIS A 47 -13.06 -3.39 -4.71
C HIS A 47 -12.35 -2.05 -4.51
N TYR A 48 -11.59 -1.96 -3.43
CA TYR A 48 -10.76 -0.82 -3.10
C TYR A 48 -9.44 -1.31 -2.50
N ILE A 49 -8.33 -0.72 -2.95
CA ILE A 49 -7.00 -1.11 -2.51
C ILE A 49 -6.50 -0.09 -1.49
N ILE A 50 -6.07 -0.57 -0.33
CA ILE A 50 -5.47 0.28 0.71
C ILE A 50 -4.05 -0.19 1.02
N GLY A 51 -3.24 0.73 1.54
CA GLY A 51 -1.94 0.42 2.11
C GLY A 51 -2.02 0.42 3.64
N GLY A 52 -1.42 1.41 4.28
CA GLY A 52 -1.50 1.59 5.73
C GLY A 52 -2.75 2.27 6.23
N GLY A 53 -3.61 2.75 5.33
CA GLY A 53 -4.86 3.40 5.70
C GLY A 53 -4.73 4.86 6.11
N SER A 54 -3.58 5.50 5.86
CA SER A 54 -3.32 6.88 6.32
C SER A 54 -4.13 7.95 5.58
N ASN A 55 -4.57 7.67 4.35
CA ASN A 55 -5.30 8.62 3.51
C ASN A 55 -6.73 8.16 3.21
N VAL A 56 -7.29 7.31 4.06
CA VAL A 56 -8.60 6.71 3.83
C VAL A 56 -9.52 6.99 5.01
N ILE A 57 -10.73 7.43 4.69
CA ILE A 57 -11.83 7.55 5.65
C ILE A 57 -12.98 6.70 5.11
N ALA A 58 -13.45 5.76 5.90
CA ALA A 58 -14.59 4.93 5.51
C ALA A 58 -15.88 5.46 6.13
N HIS A 59 -16.99 5.28 5.42
CA HIS A 59 -18.31 5.63 5.94
C HIS A 59 -18.71 4.70 7.10
N ASP A 60 -19.54 5.18 8.00
CA ASP A 60 -20.06 4.38 9.11
C ASP A 60 -20.81 3.14 8.63
N GLU A 61 -21.43 3.22 7.46
CA GLU A 61 -22.13 2.10 6.82
C GLU A 61 -21.16 1.02 6.31
N GLY A 62 -19.88 1.36 6.22
CA GLY A 62 -18.86 0.44 5.71
C GLY A 62 -18.74 0.46 4.20
N PHE A 63 -18.03 -0.54 3.68
CA PHE A 63 -17.80 -0.72 2.26
C PHE A 63 -18.46 -2.03 1.79
N ARG A 64 -19.41 -1.92 0.88
CA ARG A 64 -20.11 -3.08 0.32
C ARG A 64 -19.31 -3.67 -0.84
N GLY A 65 -18.23 -4.35 -0.49
CA GLY A 65 -17.34 -4.93 -1.45
C GLY A 65 -16.09 -5.49 -0.78
N ARG A 66 -15.04 -5.65 -1.57
CA ARG A 66 -13.76 -6.21 -1.12
C ARG A 66 -12.74 -5.10 -0.92
N VAL A 67 -12.18 -5.01 0.29
CA VAL A 67 -11.00 -4.19 0.56
C VAL A 67 -9.77 -5.09 0.43
N ILE A 68 -8.80 -4.67 -0.36
CA ILE A 68 -7.55 -5.39 -0.59
C ILE A 68 -6.43 -4.59 0.04
N ARG A 69 -5.76 -5.18 1.04
CA ARG A 69 -4.58 -4.54 1.63
C ARG A 69 -3.34 -4.90 0.81
N ASN A 70 -2.68 -3.88 0.29
CA ASN A 70 -1.41 -4.07 -0.41
C ASN A 70 -0.31 -4.23 0.63
N ARG A 71 0.14 -5.46 0.82
CA ARG A 71 1.21 -5.84 1.75
C ARG A 71 2.45 -6.33 0.97
N ILE A 72 2.58 -5.95 -0.28
CA ILE A 72 3.70 -6.36 -1.12
C ILE A 72 4.97 -5.71 -0.60
N GLY A 73 5.90 -6.53 -0.13
CA GLY A 73 7.20 -6.09 0.35
C GLY A 73 8.25 -6.06 -0.74
N GLY A 74 9.41 -5.56 -0.40
CA GLY A 74 10.59 -5.60 -1.25
C GLY A 74 11.26 -4.24 -1.42
N PHE A 75 12.59 -4.27 -1.39
CA PHE A 75 13.42 -3.10 -1.64
C PHE A 75 14.64 -3.61 -2.42
N GLU A 76 14.74 -3.26 -3.68
CA GLU A 76 15.74 -3.82 -4.57
C GLU A 76 16.33 -2.74 -5.47
N VAL A 77 17.66 -2.66 -5.52
CA VAL A 77 18.36 -1.80 -6.48
C VAL A 77 18.38 -2.55 -7.80
N VAL A 78 17.68 -2.04 -8.82
CA VAL A 78 17.59 -2.69 -10.13
C VAL A 78 18.54 -2.12 -11.16
N ALA A 79 19.01 -0.89 -10.96
CA ALA A 79 19.99 -0.26 -11.82
C ALA A 79 20.69 0.87 -11.08
N ALA A 80 21.96 1.09 -11.38
CA ALA A 80 22.73 2.19 -10.83
C ALA A 80 23.80 2.64 -11.81
N ASP A 81 24.00 3.96 -11.88
CA ASP A 81 25.12 4.55 -12.62
C ASP A 81 25.76 5.66 -11.77
N SER A 82 26.64 6.48 -12.39
CA SER A 82 27.35 7.54 -11.66
C SER A 82 26.46 8.70 -11.22
N THR A 83 25.25 8.81 -11.75
CA THR A 83 24.34 9.94 -11.51
C THR A 83 23.03 9.56 -10.87
N SER A 84 22.61 8.29 -10.98
CA SER A 84 21.31 7.87 -10.47
C SER A 84 21.29 6.41 -10.05
N THR A 85 20.34 6.10 -9.18
CA THR A 85 20.05 4.74 -8.73
C THR A 85 18.55 4.50 -8.86
N THR A 86 18.19 3.38 -9.48
CA THR A 86 16.79 2.99 -9.64
C THR A 86 16.47 1.89 -8.64
N ILE A 87 15.43 2.09 -7.85
CA ILE A 87 15.02 1.16 -6.81
C ILE A 87 13.60 0.68 -7.08
N LYS A 88 13.41 -0.62 -6.97
CA LYS A 88 12.10 -1.26 -7.02
C LYS A 88 11.62 -1.48 -5.60
N ILE A 89 10.48 -0.89 -5.24
CA ILE A 89 9.95 -0.92 -3.89
C ILE A 89 8.54 -1.49 -3.92
N GLY A 90 8.28 -2.48 -3.06
CA GLY A 90 6.94 -3.03 -2.88
C GLY A 90 5.98 -1.98 -2.33
N GLY A 91 4.75 -1.95 -2.85
CA GLY A 91 3.76 -0.97 -2.45
C GLY A 91 3.34 -1.06 -0.99
N GLY A 92 3.55 -2.19 -0.34
CA GLY A 92 3.27 -2.41 1.08
C GLY A 92 4.38 -2.03 2.03
N GLU A 93 5.55 -1.60 1.52
CA GLU A 93 6.63 -1.17 2.38
C GLU A 93 6.29 0.13 3.12
N ASN A 94 6.74 0.24 4.39
CA ASN A 94 6.59 1.46 5.16
C ASN A 94 7.39 2.58 4.51
N TRP A 95 6.74 3.71 4.22
CA TRP A 95 7.36 4.80 3.49
C TRP A 95 8.56 5.41 4.23
N ASP A 96 8.42 5.66 5.53
CA ASP A 96 9.50 6.27 6.31
C ASP A 96 10.73 5.37 6.40
N GLU A 97 10.53 4.05 6.51
CA GLU A 97 11.61 3.07 6.47
C GLU A 97 12.33 3.07 5.12
N VAL A 98 11.58 3.24 4.03
CA VAL A 98 12.14 3.36 2.67
C VAL A 98 13.03 4.60 2.59
N VAL A 99 12.56 5.74 3.05
CA VAL A 99 13.34 6.98 3.05
C VAL A 99 14.61 6.83 3.88
N LYS A 100 14.48 6.27 5.08
CA LYS A 100 15.62 6.02 5.96
C LYS A 100 16.68 5.17 5.28
N ARG A 101 16.25 4.11 4.60
CA ARG A 101 17.17 3.19 3.92
C ARG A 101 17.90 3.87 2.77
N THR A 102 17.22 4.73 2.00
CA THR A 102 17.89 5.50 0.93
C THR A 102 18.91 6.47 1.48
N VAL A 103 18.64 7.11 2.61
CA VAL A 103 19.61 7.99 3.28
C VAL A 103 20.84 7.20 3.73
N GLU A 104 20.65 6.04 4.33
CA GLU A 104 21.74 5.17 4.75
C GLU A 104 22.61 4.70 3.58
N MET A 105 22.04 4.63 2.39
CA MET A 105 22.74 4.28 1.15
C MET A 105 23.38 5.50 0.46
N ASN A 106 23.34 6.66 1.08
CA ASN A 106 23.82 7.93 0.52
C ASN A 106 23.11 8.35 -0.77
N LEU A 107 21.85 7.99 -0.90
CA LEU A 107 21.00 8.42 -2.01
C LEU A 107 20.23 9.68 -1.65
N SER A 108 20.01 10.55 -2.63
CA SER A 108 19.23 11.76 -2.44
C SER A 108 18.03 11.79 -3.38
N GLY A 109 17.04 12.59 -3.04
CA GLY A 109 15.85 12.80 -3.85
C GLY A 109 14.53 12.64 -3.09
N ILE A 110 14.49 11.81 -2.06
CA ILE A 110 13.26 11.59 -1.28
C ILE A 110 13.42 11.87 0.22
N GLU A 111 14.57 12.31 0.66
CA GLU A 111 14.82 12.56 2.09
C GLU A 111 13.87 13.62 2.68
N ALA A 112 13.43 14.57 1.87
CA ALA A 112 12.48 15.60 2.29
C ALA A 112 11.07 15.04 2.54
N LEU A 113 10.80 13.80 2.12
CA LEU A 113 9.51 13.14 2.30
C LEU A 113 9.48 12.23 3.54
N SER A 114 10.52 12.30 4.36
CA SER A 114 10.57 11.56 5.63
C SER A 114 9.44 12.00 6.56
N GLY A 115 8.93 11.04 7.33
CA GLY A 115 7.88 11.31 8.30
C GLY A 115 6.46 11.31 7.74
N ILE A 116 6.28 11.16 6.44
CA ILE A 116 4.96 11.01 5.86
C ILE A 116 4.43 9.62 6.25
N PRO A 117 3.25 9.53 6.89
CA PRO A 117 2.73 8.24 7.34
C PRO A 117 2.26 7.38 6.19
N GLY A 118 2.22 6.06 6.44
CA GLY A 118 1.68 5.11 5.49
C GLY A 118 2.73 4.29 4.78
N THR A 119 2.29 3.61 3.73
CA THR A 119 3.13 2.75 2.90
C THR A 119 3.49 3.43 1.58
N ARG A 120 4.39 2.79 0.81
CA ARG A 120 4.79 3.31 -0.50
C ARG A 120 3.59 3.53 -1.42
N SER A 121 2.60 2.64 -1.39
CA SER A 121 1.42 2.75 -2.26
C SER A 121 0.53 3.94 -1.95
N GLU A 122 0.66 4.55 -0.78
CA GLU A 122 -0.11 5.73 -0.39
C GLU A 122 0.62 7.04 -0.69
N GLU A 123 1.93 6.99 -0.98
CA GLU A 123 2.70 8.18 -1.28
C GLU A 123 2.56 8.56 -2.76
N ARG A 124 2.02 9.75 -3.01
CA ARG A 124 1.79 10.27 -4.36
C ARG A 124 2.83 11.28 -4.81
N ARG A 125 3.76 11.64 -3.94
CA ARG A 125 4.79 12.63 -4.21
C ARG A 125 6.13 12.02 -4.56
N VAL A 126 6.16 10.74 -4.86
CA VAL A 126 7.41 10.03 -5.18
C VAL A 126 8.08 10.71 -6.37
N GLY A 127 9.31 11.12 -6.16
CA GLY A 127 10.07 11.83 -7.15
C GLY A 127 10.54 10.95 -8.29
N LYS A 128 10.96 11.59 -9.38
CA LYS A 128 11.44 10.90 -10.56
C LYS A 128 12.80 10.24 -10.36
N SER A 129 13.51 10.59 -9.31
CA SER A 129 14.87 10.14 -9.02
C SER A 129 14.96 8.89 -8.20
N VAL A 130 13.85 8.24 -7.96
CA VAL A 130 13.79 7.06 -7.09
C VAL A 130 13.56 5.79 -7.88
#